data_cc70dac50d20a674e08de6c7c915e296
#
_entry.id   cc70dac50d20a674e08de6c7c915e296
#
_cell.length_a   1.000
_cell.length_b   1.000
_cell.length_c   1.000
_cell.angle_alpha   90.00
_cell.angle_beta   90.00
_cell.angle_gamma   90.00
#
_symmetry.space_group_name_H-M   'P 1'
#
loop_
_entity.id
_entity.type
_entity.pdbx_description
1 polymer ?
#
loop_
_entity_poly.entity_id
_entity_poly.type
_entity_poly.pdbx_seq_one_letter_code
_entity_poly.pdbx_strand_id
1 'polypeptide(L)'
;MVRREATVLEDRRLAAVEELVRLDLALGRHEEICHELRALVAENPLRERLHCFLMLALYRAGRQAEALEAGRLARAVMVEEIGVEPSQELQELTRAILNRDPSLDLPADLRPPPPRSSGPGAREQRSAVPRAGGNALVPQQLPPSVADFTGREDLLEEIKRLLTEGGEEGGARWSVPIVAISGKGGVGKSSLAVRAAHELSARFPDGQLYADMRTPGGEDRTARLLARFLRALGVPGTAVPEDTDERVELFRSKLSGRRLLLVLDDATSEEQVRPLLPGSPTCAVIVTSRKRLGGLTGAHRLDIDVFDTDKSIELLTRIVGEDRVEAEREAAVELVTSCGGLPLALRIAGARLASRPHWQMEGLVRRLRDEARRLDELAHHGLELRSNMELAYRGLGESAARLFRRLSMVRVLDFPDWNAAALLDVSPAEGRELLDTLVDAQLLDVVVYPGSRSPRYRFHDLIRIYAGERLSAEEDGHERAAALSRLLGGWLALAEEAHRSEYGGDYTILHGSAPRWRPAGAGTRTAWAIRRAGGRTSGAP
;
A
#
# COMPACT_ATOMS: atom_id res chain seq x y z
N MET A 1 36.89 -13.34 11.13
CA MET A 1 37.52 -12.92 9.86
C MET A 1 36.48 -12.24 8.96
N VAL A 2 35.43 -12.92 8.55
CA VAL A 2 34.40 -12.39 7.61
C VAL A 2 33.77 -11.04 8.02
N ARG A 3 33.43 -10.83 9.31
CA ARG A 3 32.87 -9.53 9.79
C ARG A 3 33.85 -8.37 9.67
N ARG A 4 35.15 -8.62 9.84
CA ARG A 4 36.17 -7.57 9.77
C ARG A 4 36.44 -7.16 8.32
N GLU A 5 36.38 -8.11 7.40
CA GLU A 5 36.48 -7.84 5.95
C GLU A 5 35.25 -7.11 5.43
N ALA A 6 34.03 -7.47 5.88
CA ALA A 6 32.79 -6.77 5.53
C ALA A 6 32.81 -5.30 5.97
N THR A 7 33.30 -5.01 7.18
CA THR A 7 33.44 -3.61 7.68
C THR A 7 34.43 -2.81 6.83
N VAL A 8 35.57 -3.40 6.45
CA VAL A 8 36.56 -2.73 5.61
C VAL A 8 36.03 -2.46 4.20
N LEU A 9 35.25 -3.40 3.63
CA LEU A 9 34.61 -3.22 2.31
C LEU A 9 33.54 -2.11 2.37
N GLU A 10 32.76 -2.05 3.44
CA GLU A 10 31.73 -1.02 3.63
C GLU A 10 32.37 0.37 3.80
N ASP A 11 33.45 0.49 4.56
CA ASP A 11 34.20 1.74 4.66
C ASP A 11 34.79 2.20 3.33
N ARG A 12 35.28 1.26 2.51
CA ARG A 12 35.77 1.58 1.14
C ARG A 12 34.64 1.98 0.21
N ARG A 13 33.48 1.34 0.32
CA ARG A 13 32.27 1.70 -0.44
C ARG A 13 31.85 3.14 -0.10
N LEU A 14 31.76 3.46 1.17
CA LEU A 14 31.39 4.80 1.64
C LEU A 14 32.40 5.87 1.21
N ALA A 15 33.70 5.57 1.27
CA ALA A 15 34.74 6.49 0.79
C ALA A 15 34.63 6.75 -0.73
N ALA A 16 34.29 5.73 -1.52
CA ALA A 16 34.06 5.89 -2.96
C ALA A 16 32.80 6.73 -3.25
N VAL A 17 31.73 6.56 -2.46
CA VAL A 17 30.50 7.36 -2.55
C VAL A 17 30.78 8.83 -2.17
N GLU A 18 31.54 9.10 -1.10
CA GLU A 18 31.95 10.45 -0.73
C GLU A 18 32.72 11.15 -1.86
N GLU A 19 33.60 10.42 -2.55
CA GLU A 19 34.35 10.98 -3.66
C GLU A 19 33.45 11.26 -4.90
N LEU A 20 32.49 10.37 -5.19
CA LEU A 20 31.50 10.59 -6.24
C LEU A 20 30.67 11.84 -5.96
N VAL A 21 30.14 11.97 -4.76
CA VAL A 21 29.36 13.15 -4.31
C VAL A 21 30.19 14.43 -4.44
N ARG A 22 31.47 14.38 -4.06
CA ARG A 22 32.40 15.52 -4.20
C ARG A 22 32.53 15.96 -5.67
N LEU A 23 32.63 14.99 -6.58
CA LEU A 23 32.72 15.25 -8.03
C LEU A 23 31.42 15.83 -8.58
N ASP A 24 30.27 15.32 -8.18
CA ASP A 24 28.95 15.85 -8.60
C ASP A 24 28.73 17.28 -8.09
N LEU A 25 29.13 17.58 -6.87
CA LEU A 25 29.14 18.95 -6.34
C LEU A 25 30.07 19.88 -7.11
N ALA A 26 31.25 19.39 -7.55
CA ALA A 26 32.18 20.15 -8.38
C ALA A 26 31.64 20.39 -9.79
N LEU A 27 30.84 19.47 -10.33
CA LEU A 27 30.17 19.57 -11.64
C LEU A 27 28.88 20.40 -11.60
N GLY A 28 28.48 20.91 -10.43
CA GLY A 28 27.26 21.71 -10.28
C GLY A 28 25.95 20.93 -10.20
N ARG A 29 25.98 19.60 -10.03
CA ARG A 29 24.78 18.72 -9.93
C ARG A 29 24.17 18.70 -8.55
N HIS A 30 24.25 19.79 -7.80
CA HIS A 30 23.84 19.87 -6.40
C HIS A 30 22.36 19.62 -6.18
N GLU A 31 21.46 19.95 -7.13
CA GLU A 31 20.03 19.65 -7.00
C GLU A 31 19.73 18.16 -7.13
N GLU A 32 20.39 17.48 -8.06
CA GLU A 32 20.18 16.05 -8.35
C GLU A 32 20.59 15.18 -7.17
N ILE A 33 21.71 15.49 -6.52
CA ILE A 33 22.27 14.68 -5.43
C ILE A 33 21.66 14.96 -4.05
N CYS A 34 20.87 16.02 -3.86
CA CYS A 34 20.27 16.36 -2.56
C CYS A 34 19.42 15.23 -1.97
N HIS A 35 18.68 14.51 -2.81
CA HIS A 35 17.82 13.40 -2.36
C HIS A 35 18.66 12.20 -1.91
N GLU A 36 19.65 11.83 -2.69
CA GLU A 36 20.56 10.72 -2.42
C GLU A 36 21.41 10.99 -1.17
N LEU A 37 21.91 12.21 -1.01
CA LEU A 37 22.62 12.63 0.19
C LEU A 37 21.79 12.53 1.46
N ARG A 38 20.51 12.85 1.41
CA ARG A 38 19.62 12.68 2.57
C ARG A 38 19.47 11.22 2.98
N ALA A 39 19.37 10.30 2.02
CA ALA A 39 19.32 8.87 2.30
C ALA A 39 20.64 8.39 2.90
N LEU A 40 21.77 8.79 2.34
CA LEU A 40 23.11 8.43 2.84
C LEU A 40 23.37 8.94 4.25
N VAL A 41 22.95 10.16 4.57
CA VAL A 41 23.03 10.74 5.92
C VAL A 41 22.15 9.98 6.91
N ALA A 42 20.94 9.58 6.51
CA ALA A 42 20.04 8.80 7.36
C ALA A 42 20.60 7.40 7.68
N GLU A 43 21.27 6.77 6.70
CA GLU A 43 21.93 5.47 6.88
C GLU A 43 23.24 5.57 7.68
N ASN A 44 23.93 6.71 7.61
CA ASN A 44 25.25 6.93 8.23
C ASN A 44 25.29 8.22 9.05
N PRO A 45 24.50 8.33 10.13
CA PRO A 45 24.26 9.59 10.84
C PRO A 45 25.51 10.18 11.54
N LEU A 46 26.53 9.38 11.80
CA LEU A 46 27.78 9.82 12.43
C LEU A 46 28.90 10.20 11.44
N ARG A 47 28.64 10.12 10.12
CA ARG A 47 29.60 10.50 9.07
C ARG A 47 29.50 12.00 8.76
N GLU A 48 30.30 12.82 9.42
CA GLU A 48 30.29 14.29 9.29
C GLU A 48 30.44 14.80 7.85
N ARG A 49 31.27 14.15 7.03
CA ARG A 49 31.49 14.55 5.63
C ARG A 49 30.21 14.49 4.79
N LEU A 50 29.35 13.51 5.02
CA LEU A 50 28.07 13.42 4.33
C LEU A 50 27.13 14.57 4.71
N HIS A 51 27.14 14.98 5.97
CA HIS A 51 26.42 16.17 6.43
C HIS A 51 26.97 17.46 5.78
N CYS A 52 28.30 17.62 5.70
CA CYS A 52 28.91 18.76 5.03
C CYS A 52 28.52 18.82 3.54
N PHE A 53 28.54 17.70 2.84
CA PHE A 53 28.11 17.63 1.45
C PHE A 53 26.62 17.96 1.28
N LEU A 54 25.75 17.46 2.15
CA LEU A 54 24.33 17.78 2.13
C LEU A 54 24.09 19.28 2.36
N MET A 55 24.77 19.89 3.32
CA MET A 55 24.69 21.32 3.62
C MET A 55 25.13 22.16 2.42
N LEU A 56 26.25 21.79 1.78
CA LEU A 56 26.77 22.51 0.61
C LEU A 56 25.85 22.36 -0.61
N ALA A 57 25.32 21.15 -0.84
CA ALA A 57 24.37 20.88 -1.91
C ALA A 57 23.10 21.72 -1.74
N LEU A 58 22.52 21.73 -0.55
CA LEU A 58 21.33 22.51 -0.22
C LEU A 58 21.57 24.03 -0.35
N TYR A 59 22.72 24.51 0.11
CA TYR A 59 23.10 25.93 -0.02
C TYR A 59 23.18 26.35 -1.48
N ARG A 60 23.90 25.58 -2.33
CA ARG A 60 24.03 25.85 -3.77
C ARG A 60 22.72 25.69 -4.54
N ALA A 61 21.79 24.88 -4.06
CA ALA A 61 20.42 24.79 -4.55
C ALA A 61 19.51 25.96 -4.09
N GLY A 62 20.08 27.00 -3.44
CA GLY A 62 19.32 28.14 -2.91
C GLY A 62 18.51 27.86 -1.65
N ARG A 63 18.67 26.67 -1.04
CA ARG A 63 17.91 26.17 0.12
C ARG A 63 18.68 26.42 1.43
N GLN A 64 19.09 27.66 1.67
CA GLN A 64 19.94 28.05 2.79
C GLN A 64 19.36 27.65 4.17
N ALA A 65 18.04 27.80 4.36
CA ALA A 65 17.40 27.44 5.63
C ALA A 65 17.51 25.94 5.93
N GLU A 66 17.35 25.09 4.92
CA GLU A 66 17.46 23.63 5.05
C GLU A 66 18.93 23.19 5.24
N ALA A 67 19.89 23.91 4.63
CA ALA A 67 21.30 23.67 4.86
C ALA A 67 21.69 23.91 6.32
N LEU A 68 21.20 24.99 6.92
CA LEU A 68 21.43 25.30 8.34
C LEU A 68 20.69 24.34 9.28
N GLU A 69 19.51 23.86 8.89
CA GLU A 69 18.79 22.83 9.62
C GLU A 69 19.54 21.50 9.62
N ALA A 70 20.08 21.08 8.47
CA ALA A 70 20.92 19.90 8.36
C ALA A 70 22.15 19.98 9.27
N GLY A 71 22.78 21.16 9.38
CA GLY A 71 23.89 21.40 10.32
C GLY A 71 23.48 21.28 11.79
N ARG A 72 22.29 21.79 12.16
CA ARG A 72 21.77 21.65 13.53
C ARG A 72 21.46 20.20 13.88
N LEU A 73 20.84 19.45 12.95
CA LEU A 73 20.57 18.03 13.12
C LEU A 73 21.86 17.22 13.24
N ALA A 74 22.87 17.50 12.43
CA ALA A 74 24.17 16.85 12.52
C ALA A 74 24.79 17.04 13.90
N ARG A 75 24.79 18.27 14.44
CA ARG A 75 25.28 18.55 15.78
C ARG A 75 24.50 17.81 16.86
N ALA A 76 23.16 17.81 16.77
CA ALA A 76 22.31 17.11 17.74
C ALA A 76 22.64 15.62 17.80
N VAL A 77 22.76 14.97 16.65
CA VAL A 77 23.09 13.53 16.55
C VAL A 77 24.45 13.23 17.14
N MET A 78 25.49 14.06 16.86
CA MET A 78 26.84 13.84 17.38
C MET A 78 26.91 14.02 18.89
N VAL A 79 26.23 15.03 19.43
CA VAL A 79 26.19 15.27 20.87
C VAL A 79 25.40 14.18 21.59
N GLU A 80 24.26 13.75 21.05
CA GLU A 80 23.40 12.72 21.68
C GLU A 80 24.00 11.32 21.60
N GLU A 81 24.58 10.93 20.44
CA GLU A 81 25.04 9.55 20.21
C GLU A 81 26.48 9.30 20.74
N ILE A 82 27.38 10.27 20.62
CA ILE A 82 28.79 10.09 20.97
C ILE A 82 29.35 11.14 21.95
N GLY A 83 28.53 12.12 22.36
CA GLY A 83 28.91 13.14 23.32
C GLY A 83 30.01 14.12 22.84
N VAL A 84 30.18 14.26 21.51
CA VAL A 84 31.26 15.07 20.91
C VAL A 84 30.66 16.22 20.11
N GLU A 85 31.23 17.42 20.23
CA GLU A 85 30.88 18.54 19.35
C GLU A 85 31.39 18.28 17.91
N PRO A 86 30.66 18.77 16.88
CA PRO A 86 31.06 18.63 15.48
C PRO A 86 32.47 19.14 15.20
N SER A 87 33.11 18.57 14.19
CA SER A 87 34.43 18.98 13.72
C SER A 87 34.49 20.46 13.34
N GLN A 88 35.70 20.99 13.30
CA GLN A 88 35.93 22.36 12.87
C GLN A 88 35.41 22.62 11.45
N GLU A 89 35.50 21.62 10.53
CA GLU A 89 35.03 21.69 9.14
C GLU A 89 33.53 21.97 9.09
N LEU A 90 32.70 21.23 9.83
CA LEU A 90 31.25 21.41 9.86
C LEU A 90 30.84 22.73 10.51
N GLN A 91 31.56 23.16 11.54
CA GLN A 91 31.33 24.47 12.19
C GLN A 91 31.68 25.65 11.27
N GLU A 92 32.80 25.56 10.54
CA GLU A 92 33.24 26.57 9.57
C GLU A 92 32.27 26.64 8.40
N LEU A 93 31.82 25.50 7.87
CA LEU A 93 30.81 25.44 6.80
C LEU A 93 29.50 26.10 7.26
N THR A 94 29.03 25.79 8.46
CA THR A 94 27.83 26.41 9.04
C THR A 94 27.96 27.93 9.11
N ARG A 95 29.12 28.43 9.53
CA ARG A 95 29.41 29.87 9.63
C ARG A 95 29.49 30.52 8.23
N ALA A 96 30.11 29.84 7.27
CA ALA A 96 30.23 30.31 5.90
C ALA A 96 28.85 30.42 5.24
N ILE A 97 27.96 29.43 5.45
CA ILE A 97 26.57 29.46 4.95
C ILE A 97 25.77 30.60 5.60
N LEU A 98 25.92 30.84 6.91
CA LEU A 98 25.29 31.98 7.61
C LEU A 98 25.72 33.33 7.02
N ASN A 99 26.99 33.48 6.73
CA ASN A 99 27.59 34.72 6.22
C ASN A 99 27.46 34.85 4.68
N ARG A 100 26.90 33.87 3.99
CA ARG A 100 26.81 33.80 2.50
C ARG A 100 28.18 34.00 1.86
N ASP A 101 29.18 33.27 2.34
CA ASP A 101 30.55 33.39 1.87
C ASP A 101 30.64 33.03 0.38
N PRO A 102 31.17 33.91 -0.48
CA PRO A 102 31.29 33.67 -1.93
C PRO A 102 32.14 32.45 -2.29
N SER A 103 32.99 31.96 -1.37
CA SER A 103 33.79 30.75 -1.58
C SER A 103 32.96 29.48 -1.71
N LEU A 104 31.73 29.49 -1.23
CA LEU A 104 30.79 28.37 -1.35
C LEU A 104 30.09 28.31 -2.72
N ASP A 105 30.12 29.40 -3.48
CA ASP A 105 29.48 29.50 -4.79
C ASP A 105 30.19 28.64 -5.84
N LEU A 106 29.44 28.24 -6.87
CA LEU A 106 30.03 27.60 -8.04
C LEU A 106 30.91 28.59 -8.82
N PRO A 107 32.04 28.12 -9.38
CA PRO A 107 32.83 28.90 -10.34
C PRO A 107 31.96 29.43 -11.47
N ALA A 108 32.24 30.65 -11.94
CA ALA A 108 31.41 31.34 -12.93
C ALA A 108 31.19 30.56 -14.23
N ASP A 109 32.16 29.69 -14.59
CA ASP A 109 32.16 28.87 -15.79
C ASP A 109 31.17 27.68 -15.73
N LEU A 110 30.69 27.33 -14.53
CA LEU A 110 29.77 26.22 -14.27
C LEU A 110 28.36 26.70 -13.89
N ARG A 111 28.11 28.02 -13.90
CA ARG A 111 26.76 28.55 -13.67
C ARG A 111 25.88 28.38 -14.92
N PRO A 112 24.65 27.85 -14.80
CA PRO A 112 23.73 27.82 -15.91
C PRO A 112 23.45 29.25 -16.41
N PRO A 113 23.36 29.48 -17.73
CA PRO A 113 23.14 30.82 -18.28
C PRO A 113 21.80 31.40 -17.82
N PRO A 114 21.73 32.68 -17.49
CA PRO A 114 20.48 33.33 -17.11
C PRO A 114 19.45 33.25 -18.24
N PRO A 115 18.15 33.11 -17.95
CA PRO A 115 17.12 33.04 -18.98
C PRO A 115 17.16 34.31 -19.83
N ARG A 116 17.27 34.14 -21.13
CA ARG A 116 17.33 35.25 -22.10
C ARG A 116 16.03 36.04 -22.04
N SER A 117 16.13 37.32 -21.68
CA SER A 117 15.08 38.31 -21.83
C SER A 117 14.87 38.60 -23.30
N SER A 118 13.80 38.15 -23.91
CA SER A 118 13.34 38.60 -25.22
C SER A 118 12.71 39.97 -25.08
N GLY A 119 13.25 40.93 -25.82
CA GLY A 119 12.84 42.33 -25.88
C GLY A 119 11.49 42.56 -26.55
N PRO A 120 10.99 43.82 -26.60
CA PRO A 120 9.56 44.11 -26.69
C PRO A 120 9.09 44.26 -28.15
N GLY A 121 7.93 43.70 -28.45
CA GLY A 121 7.24 43.89 -29.71
C GLY A 121 5.75 43.60 -29.67
N ALA A 122 4.95 44.68 -29.75
CA ALA A 122 3.56 44.79 -30.20
C ALA A 122 2.40 44.34 -29.25
N ARG A 123 1.69 45.42 -28.89
CA ARG A 123 0.35 45.52 -28.29
C ARG A 123 -0.69 44.61 -28.93
N GLU A 124 -1.53 44.00 -28.06
CA GLU A 124 -2.97 44.20 -28.17
C GLU A 124 -3.67 43.92 -26.80
N GLN A 125 -4.53 44.84 -26.44
CA GLN A 125 -5.28 44.90 -25.17
C GLN A 125 -6.39 43.89 -25.15
N ARG A 126 -6.47 43.08 -24.08
CA ARG A 126 -7.77 42.70 -23.48
C ARG A 126 -7.61 42.59 -21.97
N SER A 127 -8.52 43.26 -21.28
CA SER A 127 -8.63 43.39 -19.84
C SER A 127 -8.68 42.04 -19.12
N ALA A 128 -7.72 41.78 -18.24
CA ALA A 128 -7.81 40.77 -17.22
C ALA A 128 -7.25 41.35 -15.91
N VAL A 129 -8.04 41.25 -14.89
CA VAL A 129 -7.75 41.62 -13.50
C VAL A 129 -6.40 41.03 -13.07
N PRO A 130 -5.48 41.80 -12.43
CA PRO A 130 -4.22 41.26 -11.97
C PRO A 130 -4.42 40.29 -10.83
N ARG A 131 -4.22 39.01 -11.09
CA ARG A 131 -3.97 38.03 -10.03
C ARG A 131 -2.60 38.34 -9.41
N ALA A 132 -2.57 38.71 -8.14
CA ALA A 132 -1.36 38.79 -7.34
C ALA A 132 -0.75 37.38 -7.25
N GLY A 133 0.23 37.12 -8.12
CA GLY A 133 0.94 35.82 -8.19
C GLY A 133 2.38 36.00 -7.73
N GLY A 134 2.66 35.77 -6.45
CA GLY A 134 3.96 35.24 -6.06
C GLY A 134 4.14 33.90 -6.76
N ASN A 135 5.35 33.58 -7.19
CA ASN A 135 5.73 32.34 -7.87
C ASN A 135 5.57 31.15 -6.88
N ALA A 136 4.31 30.77 -6.59
CA ALA A 136 4.01 29.62 -5.74
C ALA A 136 4.39 28.38 -6.56
N LEU A 137 5.40 27.65 -6.11
CA LEU A 137 5.78 26.37 -6.68
C LEU A 137 4.54 25.46 -6.72
N VAL A 138 4.22 24.96 -7.93
CA VAL A 138 3.14 23.98 -8.11
C VAL A 138 3.59 22.67 -7.48
N PRO A 139 2.89 22.11 -6.49
CA PRO A 139 3.31 20.89 -5.83
C PRO A 139 3.26 19.69 -6.80
N GLN A 140 4.37 18.96 -6.93
CA GLN A 140 4.50 17.74 -7.71
C GLN A 140 5.05 16.64 -6.79
N GLN A 141 4.18 16.00 -6.01
CA GLN A 141 4.58 15.08 -4.94
C GLN A 141 4.34 13.61 -5.27
N LEU A 142 3.97 13.27 -6.51
CA LEU A 142 3.72 11.89 -6.89
C LEU A 142 5.02 11.07 -6.84
N PRO A 143 5.00 9.88 -6.23
CA PRO A 143 6.12 8.94 -6.33
C PRO A 143 6.26 8.42 -7.77
N PRO A 144 7.43 7.84 -8.14
CA PRO A 144 7.61 7.27 -9.47
C PRO A 144 6.62 6.13 -9.73
N SER A 145 6.10 6.06 -10.96
CA SER A 145 5.26 4.95 -11.39
C SER A 145 6.13 3.73 -11.72
N VAL A 146 5.57 2.53 -11.52
CA VAL A 146 6.25 1.28 -11.87
C VAL A 146 6.28 1.10 -13.39
N ALA A 147 7.44 0.70 -13.93
CA ALA A 147 7.63 0.56 -15.38
C ALA A 147 6.88 -0.66 -15.96
N ASP A 148 6.69 -1.70 -15.16
CA ASP A 148 6.04 -2.96 -15.50
C ASP A 148 4.53 -2.98 -15.13
N PHE A 149 3.88 -1.81 -15.11
CA PHE A 149 2.45 -1.72 -14.87
C PHE A 149 1.66 -2.44 -15.98
N THR A 150 0.75 -3.34 -15.60
CA THR A 150 -0.05 -4.15 -16.52
C THR A 150 -1.34 -4.66 -15.88
N GLY A 151 -2.28 -5.06 -16.70
CA GLY A 151 -3.47 -5.83 -16.31
C GLY A 151 -4.54 -5.06 -15.52
N ARG A 152 -4.51 -3.72 -15.56
CA ARG A 152 -5.47 -2.84 -14.86
C ARG A 152 -5.93 -1.67 -15.74
N GLU A 153 -5.84 -1.81 -17.04
CA GLU A 153 -6.16 -0.78 -18.01
C GLU A 153 -7.62 -0.35 -17.90
N ASP A 154 -8.55 -1.30 -17.74
CA ASP A 154 -9.98 -1.01 -17.57
C ASP A 154 -10.26 -0.18 -16.31
N LEU A 155 -9.64 -0.55 -15.18
CA LEU A 155 -9.78 0.19 -13.93
C LEU A 155 -9.13 1.58 -14.01
N LEU A 156 -8.02 1.69 -14.74
CA LEU A 156 -7.35 2.96 -14.97
C LEU A 156 -8.25 3.93 -15.76
N GLU A 157 -8.87 3.44 -16.84
CA GLU A 157 -9.83 4.23 -17.62
C GLU A 157 -11.07 4.59 -16.79
N GLU A 158 -11.58 3.68 -15.97
CA GLU A 158 -12.69 3.95 -15.07
C GLU A 158 -12.35 5.05 -14.06
N ILE A 159 -11.16 5.00 -13.43
CA ILE A 159 -10.70 6.06 -12.52
C ILE A 159 -10.63 7.40 -13.24
N LYS A 160 -10.05 7.42 -14.43
CA LYS A 160 -9.94 8.65 -15.25
C LYS A 160 -11.32 9.21 -15.56
N ARG A 161 -12.25 8.37 -15.99
CA ARG A 161 -13.63 8.75 -16.27
C ARG A 161 -14.31 9.37 -15.02
N LEU A 162 -14.28 8.64 -13.89
CA LEU A 162 -14.91 9.08 -12.64
C LEU A 162 -14.37 10.43 -12.12
N LEU A 163 -13.09 10.70 -12.33
CA LEU A 163 -12.45 11.93 -11.86
C LEU A 163 -12.58 13.10 -12.85
N THR A 164 -12.86 12.84 -14.14
CA THR A 164 -12.91 13.88 -15.17
C THR A 164 -14.30 14.18 -15.74
N GLU A 165 -15.16 13.18 -15.92
CA GLU A 165 -16.43 13.31 -16.67
C GLU A 165 -17.58 14.05 -15.95
N GLY A 166 -17.38 14.55 -14.75
CA GLY A 166 -18.43 15.30 -14.05
C GLY A 166 -18.60 16.77 -14.47
N GLY A 167 -17.90 17.24 -15.51
CA GLY A 167 -17.87 18.64 -15.93
C GLY A 167 -18.24 18.92 -17.39
N GLU A 168 -18.37 17.91 -18.24
CA GLU A 168 -18.56 18.09 -19.69
C GLU A 168 -20.03 18.14 -20.15
N GLU A 169 -20.99 17.66 -19.35
CA GLU A 169 -22.42 17.71 -19.68
C GLU A 169 -23.19 18.86 -19.00
N GLY A 170 -22.64 20.07 -18.99
CA GLY A 170 -23.41 21.32 -18.68
C GLY A 170 -23.98 21.46 -17.26
N GLY A 171 -23.74 20.54 -16.33
CA GLY A 171 -24.16 20.58 -14.94
C GLY A 171 -23.05 21.02 -14.01
N ALA A 172 -23.26 22.06 -13.20
CA ALA A 172 -22.30 22.46 -12.17
C ALA A 172 -22.06 21.30 -11.19
N ARG A 173 -20.82 20.80 -11.09
CA ARG A 173 -20.41 19.78 -10.12
C ARG A 173 -20.35 20.44 -8.73
N TRP A 174 -21.13 19.94 -7.79
CA TRP A 174 -21.18 20.49 -6.42
C TRP A 174 -20.33 19.69 -5.43
N SER A 175 -19.94 18.47 -5.79
CA SER A 175 -19.17 17.58 -4.93
C SER A 175 -17.77 17.29 -5.50
N VAL A 176 -16.81 17.13 -4.61
CA VAL A 176 -15.46 16.66 -4.96
C VAL A 176 -15.55 15.21 -5.47
N PRO A 177 -14.99 14.89 -6.65
CA PRO A 177 -14.86 13.52 -7.12
C PRO A 177 -13.85 12.78 -6.26
N ILE A 178 -14.28 11.69 -5.65
CA ILE A 178 -13.46 10.84 -4.79
C ILE A 178 -13.55 9.41 -5.33
N VAL A 179 -12.39 8.80 -5.59
CA VAL A 179 -12.29 7.38 -5.89
C VAL A 179 -11.59 6.68 -4.73
N ALA A 180 -12.27 5.72 -4.11
CA ALA A 180 -11.73 4.88 -3.04
C ALA A 180 -11.42 3.49 -3.57
N ILE A 181 -10.14 3.14 -3.64
CA ILE A 181 -9.62 1.88 -4.15
C ILE A 181 -9.36 0.96 -2.97
N SER A 182 -10.09 -0.17 -2.88
CA SER A 182 -9.91 -1.19 -1.85
C SER A 182 -9.45 -2.54 -2.41
N GLY A 183 -8.86 -3.38 -1.56
CA GLY A 183 -8.40 -4.71 -1.95
C GLY A 183 -7.27 -5.23 -1.07
N LYS A 184 -6.89 -6.49 -1.28
CA LYS A 184 -5.88 -7.21 -0.49
C LYS A 184 -4.52 -6.50 -0.46
N GLY A 185 -3.74 -6.78 0.59
CA GLY A 185 -2.34 -6.34 0.66
C GLY A 185 -1.52 -6.92 -0.52
N GLY A 186 -0.80 -6.05 -1.24
CA GLY A 186 0.02 -6.50 -2.39
C GLY A 186 -0.72 -6.67 -3.72
N VAL A 187 -2.03 -6.32 -3.81
CA VAL A 187 -2.83 -6.42 -5.03
C VAL A 187 -2.58 -5.30 -6.06
N GLY A 188 -1.78 -4.29 -5.68
CA GLY A 188 -1.37 -3.21 -6.60
C GLY A 188 -2.18 -1.92 -6.50
N LYS A 189 -2.93 -1.66 -5.41
CA LYS A 189 -3.70 -0.43 -5.18
C LYS A 189 -2.89 0.86 -5.36
N SER A 190 -1.77 0.95 -4.64
CA SER A 190 -0.87 2.10 -4.69
C SER A 190 -0.30 2.31 -6.10
N SER A 191 0.08 1.23 -6.78
CA SER A 191 0.59 1.30 -8.16
C SER A 191 -0.47 1.82 -9.13
N LEU A 192 -1.73 1.38 -8.98
CA LEU A 192 -2.86 1.85 -9.79
C LEU A 192 -3.15 3.33 -9.50
N ALA A 193 -3.21 3.73 -8.22
CA ALA A 193 -3.47 5.11 -7.82
C ALA A 193 -2.40 6.07 -8.34
N VAL A 194 -1.12 5.69 -8.19
CA VAL A 194 0.02 6.50 -8.68
C VAL A 194 0.01 6.57 -10.21
N ARG A 195 -0.24 5.45 -10.91
CA ARG A 195 -0.36 5.44 -12.37
C ARG A 195 -1.48 6.35 -12.87
N ALA A 196 -2.67 6.23 -12.29
CA ALA A 196 -3.81 7.10 -12.60
C ALA A 196 -3.48 8.58 -12.35
N ALA A 197 -2.81 8.89 -11.25
CA ALA A 197 -2.44 10.25 -10.90
C ALA A 197 -1.44 10.84 -11.90
N HIS A 198 -0.46 10.07 -12.37
CA HIS A 198 0.48 10.52 -13.42
C HIS A 198 -0.24 10.78 -14.74
N GLU A 199 -1.15 9.90 -15.16
CA GLU A 199 -1.90 10.11 -16.42
C GLU A 199 -2.88 11.29 -16.34
N LEU A 200 -3.41 11.57 -15.15
CA LEU A 200 -4.30 12.69 -14.89
C LEU A 200 -3.58 14.01 -14.61
N SER A 201 -2.24 14.03 -14.48
CA SER A 201 -1.48 15.21 -14.05
C SER A 201 -1.75 16.45 -14.90
N ALA A 202 -1.89 16.30 -16.21
CA ALA A 202 -2.22 17.39 -17.14
C ALA A 202 -3.61 18.02 -16.91
N ARG A 203 -4.54 17.26 -16.31
CA ARG A 203 -5.89 17.74 -15.97
C ARG A 203 -5.92 18.57 -14.67
N PHE A 204 -4.88 18.43 -13.83
CA PHE A 204 -4.73 19.11 -12.54
C PHE A 204 -3.47 20.01 -12.52
N PRO A 205 -3.48 21.13 -13.26
CA PRO A 205 -2.29 21.96 -13.48
C PRO A 205 -1.82 22.72 -12.23
N ASP A 206 -2.67 22.85 -11.19
CA ASP A 206 -2.31 23.49 -9.93
C ASP A 206 -1.57 22.54 -8.97
N GLY A 207 -1.33 21.29 -9.38
CA GLY A 207 -0.42 20.36 -8.74
C GLY A 207 -1.01 19.05 -8.26
N GLN A 208 -0.12 18.21 -7.73
CA GLN A 208 -0.44 16.91 -7.16
C GLN A 208 0.16 16.82 -5.75
N LEU A 209 -0.69 16.47 -4.78
CA LEU A 209 -0.30 16.16 -3.41
C LEU A 209 -0.39 14.65 -3.19
N TYR A 210 0.60 14.10 -2.50
CA TYR A 210 0.65 12.68 -2.16
C TYR A 210 0.91 12.49 -0.67
N ALA A 211 0.18 11.57 -0.03
CA ALA A 211 0.45 11.14 1.34
C ALA A 211 0.38 9.63 1.45
N ASP A 212 1.43 9.03 2.03
CA ASP A 212 1.39 7.68 2.56
C ASP A 212 0.77 7.72 3.96
N MET A 213 -0.38 7.03 4.14
CA MET A 213 -1.17 7.05 5.37
C MET A 213 -0.85 5.89 6.33
N ARG A 214 0.09 4.99 5.98
CA ARG A 214 0.39 3.74 6.70
C ARG A 214 0.84 3.89 8.15
N THR A 215 1.55 4.97 8.47
CA THR A 215 2.15 5.09 9.81
C THR A 215 1.07 5.38 10.84
N PRO A 216 0.96 4.61 11.92
CA PRO A 216 0.06 4.91 13.03
C PRO A 216 0.41 6.26 13.67
N GLY A 217 -0.57 7.03 14.11
CA GLY A 217 -0.29 8.33 14.73
C GLY A 217 -1.51 9.19 15.00
N GLY A 218 -2.72 8.66 14.82
CA GLY A 218 -3.97 9.34 15.19
C GLY A 218 -4.08 10.78 14.65
N GLU A 219 -4.67 11.65 15.44
CA GLU A 219 -4.91 13.07 15.11
C GLU A 219 -3.62 13.85 14.84
N ASP A 220 -2.56 13.57 15.58
CA ASP A 220 -1.26 14.23 15.43
C ASP A 220 -0.64 14.01 14.03
N ARG A 221 -0.88 12.83 13.41
CA ARG A 221 -0.43 12.58 12.06
C ARG A 221 -1.21 13.37 11.02
N THR A 222 -2.53 13.42 11.12
CA THR A 222 -3.37 14.20 10.21
C THR A 222 -2.99 15.68 10.29
N ALA A 223 -2.77 16.20 11.49
CA ALA A 223 -2.28 17.55 11.72
C ALA A 223 -0.92 17.81 11.04
N ARG A 224 0.01 16.86 11.13
CA ARG A 224 1.32 16.96 10.45
C ARG A 224 1.22 16.89 8.93
N LEU A 225 0.33 16.05 8.39
CA LEU A 225 0.07 15.98 6.95
C LEU A 225 -0.54 17.27 6.43
N LEU A 226 -1.53 17.84 7.13
CA LEU A 226 -2.11 19.15 6.80
C LEU A 226 -1.04 20.25 6.79
N ALA A 227 -0.18 20.30 7.81
CA ALA A 227 0.92 21.26 7.87
C ALA A 227 1.91 21.08 6.70
N ARG A 228 2.21 19.84 6.29
CA ARG A 228 3.04 19.55 5.12
C ARG A 228 2.37 20.01 3.83
N PHE A 229 1.09 19.74 3.64
CA PHE A 229 0.35 20.16 2.45
C PHE A 229 0.20 21.68 2.39
N LEU A 230 -0.07 22.35 3.51
CA LEU A 230 -0.13 23.81 3.56
C LEU A 230 1.19 24.45 3.14
N ARG A 231 2.33 23.91 3.61
CA ARG A 231 3.66 24.39 3.18
C ARG A 231 3.89 24.14 1.67
N ALA A 232 3.49 22.98 1.16
CA ALA A 232 3.58 22.69 -0.27
C ALA A 232 2.70 23.62 -1.13
N LEU A 233 1.59 24.12 -0.56
CA LEU A 233 0.70 25.10 -1.18
C LEU A 233 1.17 26.55 -0.99
N GLY A 234 2.38 26.76 -0.45
CA GLY A 234 3.01 28.07 -0.31
C GLY A 234 2.68 28.81 0.99
N VAL A 235 2.11 28.15 2.01
CA VAL A 235 1.92 28.76 3.33
C VAL A 235 3.26 28.74 4.07
N PRO A 236 3.79 29.89 4.51
CA PRO A 236 4.99 29.92 5.35
C PRO A 236 4.82 29.09 6.63
N GLY A 237 5.86 28.40 7.05
CA GLY A 237 5.78 27.52 8.24
C GLY A 237 5.30 28.23 9.51
N THR A 238 5.65 29.51 9.68
CA THR A 238 5.20 30.38 10.79
C THR A 238 3.73 30.80 10.70
N ALA A 239 3.10 30.66 9.53
CA ALA A 239 1.69 30.99 9.31
C ALA A 239 0.78 29.75 9.28
N VAL A 240 1.32 28.55 9.53
CA VAL A 240 0.54 27.33 9.68
C VAL A 240 -0.02 27.31 11.11
N PRO A 241 -1.36 27.27 11.28
CA PRO A 241 -1.99 27.25 12.61
C PRO A 241 -1.52 26.04 13.45
N GLU A 242 -1.53 26.18 14.77
CA GLU A 242 -1.27 25.05 15.68
C GLU A 242 -2.47 24.13 15.81
N ASP A 243 -3.67 24.71 15.78
CA ASP A 243 -4.92 23.98 15.85
C ASP A 243 -5.21 23.18 14.57
N THR A 244 -5.73 21.96 14.71
CA THR A 244 -6.00 21.07 13.58
C THR A 244 -7.19 21.51 12.76
N ASP A 245 -8.25 22.03 13.39
CA ASP A 245 -9.46 22.47 12.67
C ASP A 245 -9.16 23.73 11.86
N GLU A 246 -8.39 24.68 12.42
CA GLU A 246 -7.91 25.85 11.67
C GLU A 246 -7.02 25.44 10.49
N ARG A 247 -6.20 24.38 10.63
CA ARG A 247 -5.42 23.82 9.49
C ARG A 247 -6.35 23.27 8.40
N VAL A 248 -7.41 22.58 8.77
CA VAL A 248 -8.41 22.04 7.83
C VAL A 248 -9.09 23.19 7.07
N GLU A 249 -9.51 24.23 7.77
CA GLU A 249 -10.14 25.40 7.16
C GLU A 249 -9.20 26.14 6.21
N LEU A 250 -7.98 26.38 6.66
CA LEU A 250 -6.93 27.00 5.83
C LEU A 250 -6.61 26.14 4.60
N PHE A 251 -6.52 24.82 4.76
CA PHE A 251 -6.27 23.88 3.67
C PHE A 251 -7.38 23.95 2.62
N ARG A 252 -8.66 23.87 3.05
CA ARG A 252 -9.80 24.01 2.13
C ARG A 252 -9.82 25.37 1.43
N SER A 253 -9.52 26.44 2.15
CA SER A 253 -9.42 27.80 1.58
C SER A 253 -8.31 27.90 0.53
N LYS A 254 -7.16 27.27 0.76
CA LYS A 254 -6.04 27.23 -0.20
C LYS A 254 -6.34 26.41 -1.44
N LEU A 255 -7.21 25.41 -1.33
CA LEU A 255 -7.65 24.59 -2.46
C LEU A 255 -8.81 25.18 -3.26
N SER A 256 -9.51 26.17 -2.71
CA SER A 256 -10.65 26.81 -3.36
C SER A 256 -10.27 27.38 -4.72
N GLY A 257 -10.99 26.98 -5.76
CA GLY A 257 -10.78 27.41 -7.14
C GLY A 257 -9.53 26.84 -7.82
N ARG A 258 -8.77 25.96 -7.15
CA ARG A 258 -7.63 25.24 -7.76
C ARG A 258 -8.05 23.92 -8.36
N ARG A 259 -7.34 23.50 -9.40
CA ARG A 259 -7.45 22.18 -10.04
C ARG A 259 -6.28 21.33 -9.56
N LEU A 260 -6.49 20.62 -8.43
CA LEU A 260 -5.45 19.87 -7.75
C LEU A 260 -5.90 18.41 -7.53
N LEU A 261 -4.98 17.46 -7.73
CA LEU A 261 -5.19 16.05 -7.46
C LEU A 261 -4.53 15.68 -6.13
N LEU A 262 -5.30 15.03 -5.26
CA LEU A 262 -4.83 14.51 -3.98
C LEU A 262 -4.82 12.99 -4.01
N VAL A 263 -3.69 12.37 -3.66
CA VAL A 263 -3.55 10.92 -3.52
C VAL A 263 -3.25 10.60 -2.06
N LEU A 264 -4.16 9.86 -1.41
CA LEU A 264 -4.04 9.38 -0.04
C LEU A 264 -3.85 7.87 -0.06
N ASP A 265 -2.61 7.42 0.09
CA ASP A 265 -2.26 6.01 -0.08
C ASP A 265 -2.26 5.25 1.26
N ASP A 266 -2.86 4.06 1.26
CA ASP A 266 -2.96 3.11 2.37
C ASP A 266 -3.64 3.70 3.64
N ALA A 267 -4.78 4.39 3.46
CA ALA A 267 -5.61 4.91 4.55
C ALA A 267 -6.16 3.75 5.40
N THR A 268 -6.18 3.93 6.72
CA THR A 268 -6.63 2.90 7.68
C THR A 268 -8.05 3.13 8.16
N SER A 269 -8.56 4.35 8.09
CA SER A 269 -9.95 4.71 8.43
C SER A 269 -10.40 5.98 7.72
N GLU A 270 -11.72 6.22 7.74
CA GLU A 270 -12.35 7.42 7.19
C GLU A 270 -11.99 8.68 7.98
N GLU A 271 -11.81 8.55 9.28
CA GLU A 271 -11.45 9.68 10.18
C GLU A 271 -10.11 10.29 9.77
N GLN A 272 -9.17 9.48 9.27
CA GLN A 272 -7.90 9.98 8.74
C GLN A 272 -8.05 10.75 7.43
N VAL A 273 -9.03 10.35 6.60
CA VAL A 273 -9.23 10.90 5.26
C VAL A 273 -10.03 12.19 5.29
N ARG A 274 -11.11 12.25 6.09
CA ARG A 274 -12.08 13.38 6.11
C ARG A 274 -11.45 14.77 6.27
N PRO A 275 -10.49 15.01 7.19
CA PRO A 275 -9.85 16.31 7.33
C PRO A 275 -9.03 16.75 6.12
N LEU A 276 -8.56 15.79 5.31
CA LEU A 276 -7.75 16.03 4.12
C LEU A 276 -8.58 16.25 2.85
N LEU A 277 -9.91 16.09 2.91
CA LEU A 277 -10.76 16.27 1.74
C LEU A 277 -10.91 17.74 1.36
N PRO A 278 -10.68 18.09 0.07
CA PRO A 278 -10.93 19.43 -0.45
C PRO A 278 -12.42 19.81 -0.34
N GLY A 279 -12.71 21.12 -0.27
CA GLY A 279 -14.07 21.65 -0.37
C GLY A 279 -14.48 22.06 -1.79
N SER A 280 -13.54 22.05 -2.75
CA SER A 280 -13.78 22.53 -4.10
C SER A 280 -13.98 21.38 -5.10
N PRO A 281 -15.05 21.40 -5.92
CA PRO A 281 -15.32 20.36 -6.92
C PRO A 281 -14.31 20.35 -8.08
N THR A 282 -13.44 21.35 -8.16
CA THR A 282 -12.35 21.42 -9.16
C THR A 282 -11.16 20.55 -8.77
N CYS A 283 -11.07 20.11 -7.51
CA CYS A 283 -10.10 19.14 -7.04
C CYS A 283 -10.62 17.71 -7.21
N ALA A 284 -9.72 16.74 -7.20
CA ALA A 284 -10.07 15.32 -7.19
C ALA A 284 -9.25 14.57 -6.15
N VAL A 285 -9.79 13.45 -5.65
CA VAL A 285 -9.11 12.65 -4.62
C VAL A 285 -9.10 11.18 -5.02
N ILE A 286 -7.93 10.55 -4.91
CA ILE A 286 -7.77 9.10 -4.97
C ILE A 286 -7.35 8.64 -3.58
N VAL A 287 -8.10 7.72 -3.02
CA VAL A 287 -7.78 7.10 -1.71
C VAL A 287 -7.54 5.63 -1.94
N THR A 288 -6.45 5.08 -1.43
CA THR A 288 -6.29 3.62 -1.38
C THR A 288 -6.40 3.13 0.05
N SER A 289 -6.96 1.96 0.25
CA SER A 289 -7.11 1.35 1.57
C SER A 289 -7.08 -0.17 1.50
N ARG A 290 -6.70 -0.80 2.59
CA ARG A 290 -6.87 -2.25 2.80
C ARG A 290 -8.25 -2.60 3.33
N LYS A 291 -9.00 -1.61 3.84
CA LYS A 291 -10.37 -1.76 4.31
C LYS A 291 -11.33 -1.10 3.33
N ARG A 292 -12.55 -1.58 3.29
CA ARG A 292 -13.64 -0.89 2.60
C ARG A 292 -14.02 0.35 3.37
N LEU A 293 -13.70 1.53 2.85
CA LEU A 293 -14.03 2.81 3.47
C LEU A 293 -15.51 3.14 3.22
N GLY A 294 -16.40 2.45 3.94
CA GLY A 294 -17.84 2.53 3.79
C GLY A 294 -18.43 3.90 4.14
N GLY A 295 -17.80 4.64 5.05
CA GLY A 295 -18.24 5.92 5.58
C GLY A 295 -17.77 7.15 4.78
N LEU A 296 -17.06 6.99 3.66
CA LEU A 296 -16.74 8.11 2.76
C LEU A 296 -17.92 8.41 1.84
N THR A 297 -18.75 9.37 2.27
CA THR A 297 -19.93 9.78 1.51
C THR A 297 -19.54 10.36 0.15
N GLY A 298 -20.21 9.92 -0.91
CA GLY A 298 -19.96 10.40 -2.28
C GLY A 298 -18.71 9.83 -2.96
N ALA A 299 -17.98 8.92 -2.31
CA ALA A 299 -16.85 8.24 -2.94
C ALA A 299 -17.32 7.11 -3.86
N HIS A 300 -16.77 7.06 -5.07
CA HIS A 300 -16.85 5.90 -5.96
C HIS A 300 -15.90 4.82 -5.44
N ARG A 301 -16.43 3.63 -5.18
CA ARG A 301 -15.67 2.51 -4.63
C ARG A 301 -15.26 1.55 -5.72
N LEU A 302 -13.97 1.27 -5.79
CA LEU A 302 -13.38 0.29 -6.70
C LEU A 302 -12.70 -0.78 -5.87
N ASP A 303 -13.23 -2.00 -5.91
CA ASP A 303 -12.60 -3.17 -5.31
C ASP A 303 -11.67 -3.82 -6.33
N ILE A 304 -10.36 -3.94 -5.99
CA ILE A 304 -9.41 -4.62 -6.85
C ILE A 304 -9.16 -6.05 -6.34
N ASP A 305 -9.33 -7.02 -7.24
CA ASP A 305 -9.01 -8.42 -6.97
C ASP A 305 -7.62 -8.81 -7.50
N VAL A 306 -7.16 -10.01 -7.18
CA VAL A 306 -5.95 -10.60 -7.73
C VAL A 306 -6.02 -10.72 -9.26
N PHE A 307 -4.88 -10.91 -9.92
CA PHE A 307 -4.85 -11.18 -11.36
C PHE A 307 -5.39 -12.58 -11.68
N ASP A 308 -6.04 -12.70 -12.82
CA ASP A 308 -6.24 -13.99 -13.48
C ASP A 308 -4.91 -14.57 -14.00
N THR A 309 -4.96 -15.77 -14.54
CA THR A 309 -3.74 -16.44 -15.01
C THR A 309 -3.05 -15.68 -16.13
N ASP A 310 -3.82 -15.12 -17.09
CA ASP A 310 -3.26 -14.44 -18.25
C ASP A 310 -2.54 -13.14 -17.87
N LYS A 311 -3.16 -12.30 -17.05
CA LYS A 311 -2.54 -11.08 -16.51
C LYS A 311 -1.35 -11.38 -15.60
N SER A 312 -1.41 -12.50 -14.87
CA SER A 312 -0.29 -12.96 -14.03
C SER A 312 0.92 -13.37 -14.87
N ILE A 313 0.69 -14.08 -15.96
CA ILE A 313 1.72 -14.46 -16.92
C ILE A 313 2.27 -13.21 -17.62
N GLU A 314 1.42 -12.27 -18.03
CA GLU A 314 1.86 -11.01 -18.64
C GLU A 314 2.81 -10.24 -17.70
N LEU A 315 2.46 -10.10 -16.41
CA LEU A 315 3.34 -9.46 -15.44
C LEU A 315 4.66 -10.21 -15.28
N LEU A 316 4.61 -11.54 -15.19
CA LEU A 316 5.81 -12.36 -15.09
C LEU A 316 6.71 -12.19 -16.31
N THR A 317 6.14 -12.19 -17.51
CA THR A 317 6.84 -11.97 -18.79
C THR A 317 7.55 -10.62 -18.83
N ARG A 318 6.91 -9.56 -18.35
CA ARG A 318 7.54 -8.22 -18.28
C ARG A 318 8.73 -8.16 -17.32
N ILE A 319 8.76 -9.01 -16.29
CA ILE A 319 9.84 -9.03 -15.29
C ILE A 319 10.99 -9.95 -15.71
N VAL A 320 10.66 -11.12 -16.26
CA VAL A 320 11.64 -12.21 -16.49
C VAL A 320 12.10 -12.29 -17.96
N GLY A 321 11.29 -11.76 -18.89
CA GLY A 321 11.49 -11.84 -20.34
C GLY A 321 10.62 -12.92 -20.99
N GLU A 322 10.18 -12.66 -22.24
CA GLU A 322 9.27 -13.50 -23.01
C GLU A 322 9.88 -14.86 -23.34
N ASP A 323 11.10 -14.87 -23.86
CA ASP A 323 11.80 -16.11 -24.25
C ASP A 323 11.86 -17.13 -23.11
N ARG A 324 12.08 -16.65 -21.89
CA ARG A 324 12.21 -17.51 -20.71
C ARG A 324 10.88 -18.05 -20.24
N VAL A 325 9.82 -17.25 -20.32
CA VAL A 325 8.46 -17.69 -19.95
C VAL A 325 7.94 -18.70 -20.97
N GLU A 326 8.17 -18.49 -22.26
CA GLU A 326 7.75 -19.43 -23.30
C GLU A 326 8.56 -20.75 -23.25
N ALA A 327 9.86 -20.69 -22.95
CA ALA A 327 10.69 -21.89 -22.79
C ALA A 327 10.24 -22.80 -21.63
N GLU A 328 9.64 -22.22 -20.58
CA GLU A 328 9.20 -22.95 -19.38
C GLU A 328 7.69 -22.68 -19.09
N ARG A 329 6.83 -22.67 -20.14
CA ARG A 329 5.43 -22.24 -20.06
C ARG A 329 4.61 -22.95 -18.98
N GLU A 330 4.75 -24.26 -18.85
CA GLU A 330 4.04 -25.05 -17.83
C GLU A 330 4.47 -24.64 -16.41
N ALA A 331 5.78 -24.50 -16.19
CA ALA A 331 6.31 -24.04 -14.90
C ALA A 331 5.88 -22.58 -14.60
N ALA A 332 5.77 -21.73 -15.62
CA ALA A 332 5.28 -20.37 -15.46
C ALA A 332 3.81 -20.35 -15.00
N VAL A 333 2.93 -21.17 -15.58
CA VAL A 333 1.52 -21.31 -15.16
C VAL A 333 1.44 -21.82 -13.71
N GLU A 334 2.26 -22.81 -13.35
CA GLU A 334 2.27 -23.33 -11.98
C GLU A 334 2.83 -22.27 -10.99
N LEU A 335 3.84 -21.49 -11.40
CA LEU A 335 4.40 -20.42 -10.61
C LEU A 335 3.36 -19.34 -10.28
N VAL A 336 2.63 -18.85 -11.29
CA VAL A 336 1.61 -17.82 -11.09
C VAL A 336 0.45 -18.34 -10.26
N THR A 337 0.08 -19.62 -10.41
CA THR A 337 -0.92 -20.30 -9.56
C THR A 337 -0.46 -20.36 -8.11
N SER A 338 0.81 -20.74 -7.86
CA SER A 338 1.40 -20.77 -6.51
C SER A 338 1.48 -19.39 -5.84
N CYS A 339 1.59 -18.31 -6.64
CA CYS A 339 1.51 -16.93 -6.19
C CYS A 339 0.06 -16.44 -5.97
N GLY A 340 -0.95 -17.25 -6.34
CA GLY A 340 -2.37 -16.92 -6.19
C GLY A 340 -2.81 -15.69 -6.98
N GLY A 341 -2.15 -15.35 -8.09
CA GLY A 341 -2.42 -14.16 -8.88
C GLY A 341 -2.14 -12.83 -8.15
N LEU A 342 -1.44 -12.85 -7.02
CA LEU A 342 -1.13 -11.64 -6.26
C LEU A 342 0.07 -10.91 -6.87
N PRO A 343 -0.10 -9.67 -7.41
CA PRO A 343 0.98 -8.96 -8.11
C PRO A 343 2.28 -8.83 -7.32
N LEU A 344 2.21 -8.59 -6.00
CA LEU A 344 3.41 -8.51 -5.17
C LEU A 344 4.16 -9.85 -5.10
N ALA A 345 3.43 -10.98 -4.96
CA ALA A 345 4.03 -12.31 -4.93
C ALA A 345 4.69 -12.63 -6.30
N LEU A 346 4.01 -12.31 -7.39
CA LEU A 346 4.53 -12.45 -8.77
C LEU A 346 5.79 -11.60 -8.97
N ARG A 347 5.80 -10.38 -8.49
CA ARG A 347 6.96 -9.48 -8.57
C ARG A 347 8.15 -10.01 -7.77
N ILE A 348 7.92 -10.52 -6.57
CA ILE A 348 8.97 -11.15 -5.75
C ILE A 348 9.54 -12.38 -6.45
N ALA A 349 8.68 -13.28 -6.95
CA ALA A 349 9.11 -14.49 -7.66
C ALA A 349 9.86 -14.13 -8.95
N GLY A 350 9.33 -13.20 -9.75
CA GLY A 350 9.96 -12.72 -10.97
C GLY A 350 11.31 -12.05 -10.73
N ALA A 351 11.43 -11.18 -9.70
CA ALA A 351 12.69 -10.53 -9.35
C ALA A 351 13.75 -11.53 -8.90
N ARG A 352 13.38 -12.59 -8.17
CA ARG A 352 14.28 -13.69 -7.80
C ARG A 352 14.79 -14.45 -9.03
N LEU A 353 13.91 -14.70 -10.00
CA LEU A 353 14.30 -15.34 -11.26
C LEU A 353 15.17 -14.42 -12.13
N ALA A 354 14.82 -13.14 -12.23
CA ALA A 354 15.60 -12.16 -12.98
C ALA A 354 17.00 -11.96 -12.40
N SER A 355 17.15 -11.95 -11.07
CA SER A 355 18.45 -11.85 -10.39
C SER A 355 19.29 -13.11 -10.48
N ARG A 356 18.71 -14.24 -10.94
CA ARG A 356 19.38 -15.54 -11.09
C ARG A 356 19.07 -16.18 -12.45
N PRO A 357 19.69 -15.72 -13.54
CA PRO A 357 19.37 -16.19 -14.89
C PRO A 357 19.55 -17.72 -15.10
N HIS A 358 20.43 -18.34 -14.31
CA HIS A 358 20.69 -19.78 -14.35
C HIS A 358 19.65 -20.65 -13.60
N TRP A 359 18.70 -20.02 -12.87
CA TRP A 359 17.65 -20.76 -12.21
C TRP A 359 16.55 -21.13 -13.22
N GLN A 360 16.09 -22.38 -13.17
CA GLN A 360 14.87 -22.80 -13.85
C GLN A 360 13.63 -22.42 -13.02
N MET A 361 12.55 -22.04 -13.68
CA MET A 361 11.28 -21.72 -13.01
C MET A 361 10.74 -22.93 -12.24
N GLU A 362 10.88 -24.15 -12.81
CA GLU A 362 10.49 -25.39 -12.13
C GLU A 362 11.19 -25.54 -10.76
N GLY A 363 12.45 -25.13 -10.64
CA GLY A 363 13.18 -25.14 -9.38
C GLY A 363 12.54 -24.25 -8.31
N LEU A 364 12.04 -23.07 -8.69
CA LEU A 364 11.32 -22.17 -7.79
C LEU A 364 9.92 -22.72 -7.46
N VAL A 365 9.19 -23.22 -8.45
CA VAL A 365 7.89 -23.87 -8.28
C VAL A 365 7.96 -24.99 -7.24
N ARG A 366 8.97 -25.86 -7.35
CA ARG A 366 9.18 -26.96 -6.39
C ARG A 366 9.35 -26.48 -4.95
N ARG A 367 10.00 -25.32 -4.73
CA ARG A 367 10.13 -24.70 -3.40
C ARG A 367 8.81 -24.11 -2.92
N LEU A 368 8.03 -23.51 -3.81
CA LEU A 368 6.72 -22.92 -3.49
C LEU A 368 5.63 -23.97 -3.24
N ARG A 369 5.81 -25.23 -3.67
CA ARG A 369 4.90 -26.33 -3.32
C ARG A 369 4.89 -26.63 -1.83
N ASP A 370 6.02 -26.39 -1.13
CA ASP A 370 6.07 -26.53 0.32
C ASP A 370 5.37 -25.35 1.00
N GLU A 371 4.13 -25.56 1.46
CA GLU A 371 3.33 -24.53 2.15
C GLU A 371 4.07 -23.90 3.33
N ALA A 372 4.85 -24.68 4.09
CA ALA A 372 5.57 -24.20 5.26
C ALA A 372 6.68 -23.18 4.92
N ARG A 373 7.21 -23.24 3.71
CA ARG A 373 8.30 -22.37 3.25
C ARG A 373 7.86 -21.35 2.21
N ARG A 374 6.62 -21.44 1.72
CA ARG A 374 6.13 -20.61 0.61
C ARG A 374 6.26 -19.12 0.87
N LEU A 375 5.88 -18.66 2.06
CA LEU A 375 6.00 -17.25 2.42
C LEU A 375 7.45 -16.80 2.63
N ASP A 376 8.37 -17.68 3.02
CA ASP A 376 9.81 -17.38 3.11
C ASP A 376 10.43 -17.24 1.71
N GLU A 377 9.99 -18.08 0.77
CA GLU A 377 10.39 -17.98 -0.63
C GLU A 377 9.79 -16.73 -1.32
N LEU A 378 8.72 -16.17 -0.79
CA LEU A 378 8.09 -14.93 -1.25
C LEU A 378 8.57 -13.70 -0.46
N ALA A 379 9.88 -13.65 -0.16
CA ALA A 379 10.60 -12.49 0.39
C ALA A 379 11.85 -12.21 -0.44
N HIS A 380 12.08 -10.96 -0.86
CA HIS A 380 13.25 -10.56 -1.64
C HIS A 380 13.53 -9.05 -1.52
N HIS A 381 14.75 -8.68 -1.13
CA HIS A 381 15.26 -7.28 -1.10
C HIS A 381 14.26 -6.24 -0.56
N GLY A 382 13.74 -6.44 0.66
CA GLY A 382 12.79 -5.51 1.30
C GLY A 382 11.35 -5.64 0.81
N LEU A 383 11.07 -6.49 -0.18
CA LEU A 383 9.71 -6.87 -0.56
C LEU A 383 9.32 -8.11 0.25
N GLU A 384 8.40 -7.95 1.17
CA GLU A 384 7.93 -9.03 2.04
C GLU A 384 6.41 -9.11 2.02
N LEU A 385 5.90 -10.25 1.55
CA LEU A 385 4.46 -10.49 1.53
C LEU A 385 3.89 -10.63 2.95
N ARG A 386 4.66 -11.29 3.85
CA ARG A 386 4.27 -11.53 5.25
C ARG A 386 4.02 -10.22 6.00
N SER A 387 4.88 -9.21 5.83
CA SER A 387 4.73 -7.89 6.47
C SER A 387 3.43 -7.19 6.10
N ASN A 388 2.97 -7.35 4.85
CA ASN A 388 1.69 -6.82 4.41
C ASN A 388 0.49 -7.52 5.06
N MET A 389 0.56 -8.83 5.26
CA MET A 389 -0.49 -9.61 5.94
C MET A 389 -0.51 -9.32 7.44
N GLU A 390 0.67 -9.19 8.06
CA GLU A 390 0.84 -8.84 9.47
C GLU A 390 0.15 -7.52 9.83
N LEU A 391 0.26 -6.50 8.96
CA LEU A 391 -0.40 -5.21 9.20
C LEU A 391 -1.94 -5.33 9.22
N ALA A 392 -2.51 -6.13 8.31
CA ALA A 392 -3.95 -6.39 8.31
C ALA A 392 -4.37 -7.18 9.56
N TYR A 393 -3.60 -8.19 9.93
CA TYR A 393 -3.85 -9.03 11.10
C TYR A 393 -3.81 -8.25 12.40
N ARG A 394 -2.80 -7.39 12.61
CA ARG A 394 -2.68 -6.54 13.82
C ARG A 394 -3.83 -5.54 13.98
N GLY A 395 -4.50 -5.21 12.89
CA GLY A 395 -5.67 -4.33 12.91
C GLY A 395 -6.98 -5.02 13.32
N LEU A 396 -6.96 -6.35 13.58
CA LEU A 396 -8.13 -7.10 14.02
C LEU A 396 -8.30 -7.05 15.54
N GLY A 397 -9.56 -7.04 15.98
CA GLY A 397 -9.89 -7.36 17.38
C GLY A 397 -9.62 -8.82 17.69
N GLU A 398 -9.48 -9.17 18.98
CA GLU A 398 -9.04 -10.52 19.41
C GLU A 398 -9.93 -11.65 18.87
N SER A 399 -11.26 -11.51 18.92
CA SER A 399 -12.20 -12.53 18.41
C SER A 399 -12.07 -12.74 16.91
N ALA A 400 -11.91 -11.65 16.14
CA ALA A 400 -11.70 -11.73 14.68
C ALA A 400 -10.32 -12.34 14.35
N ALA A 401 -9.27 -12.00 15.10
CA ALA A 401 -7.95 -12.57 14.95
C ALA A 401 -7.96 -14.07 15.25
N ARG A 402 -8.64 -14.50 16.31
CA ARG A 402 -8.84 -15.92 16.65
C ARG A 402 -9.61 -16.66 15.56
N LEU A 403 -10.69 -16.07 15.03
CA LEU A 403 -11.41 -16.64 13.90
C LEU A 403 -10.50 -16.80 12.68
N PHE A 404 -9.77 -15.75 12.33
CA PHE A 404 -8.82 -15.75 11.20
C PHE A 404 -7.83 -16.92 11.30
N ARG A 405 -7.21 -17.12 12.46
CA ARG A 405 -6.28 -18.23 12.69
C ARG A 405 -6.98 -19.59 12.50
N ARG A 406 -8.13 -19.78 13.15
CA ARG A 406 -8.85 -21.07 13.13
C ARG A 406 -9.44 -21.42 11.77
N LEU A 407 -9.83 -20.44 10.98
CA LEU A 407 -10.28 -20.65 9.61
C LEU A 407 -9.19 -21.27 8.71
N SER A 408 -7.91 -21.11 9.02
CA SER A 408 -6.81 -21.75 8.26
C SER A 408 -6.88 -23.29 8.26
N MET A 409 -7.57 -23.88 9.26
CA MET A 409 -7.82 -25.32 9.35
C MET A 409 -8.88 -25.81 8.34
N VAL A 410 -9.66 -24.89 7.77
CA VAL A 410 -10.73 -25.21 6.81
C VAL A 410 -10.11 -25.35 5.41
N ARG A 411 -9.80 -26.58 5.02
CA ARG A 411 -9.13 -26.88 3.74
C ARG A 411 -10.15 -27.22 2.64
N VAL A 412 -11.02 -26.27 2.33
CA VAL A 412 -12.03 -26.36 1.26
C VAL A 412 -11.95 -25.12 0.38
N LEU A 413 -12.47 -25.20 -0.82
CA LEU A 413 -12.45 -24.10 -1.79
C LEU A 413 -13.17 -22.84 -1.25
N ASP A 414 -14.34 -23.07 -0.64
CA ASP A 414 -15.14 -22.06 0.06
C ASP A 414 -15.99 -22.72 1.17
N PHE A 415 -16.44 -21.92 2.12
CA PHE A 415 -17.17 -22.42 3.28
C PHE A 415 -18.36 -21.51 3.64
N PRO A 416 -19.41 -22.05 4.26
CA PRO A 416 -20.55 -21.26 4.74
C PRO A 416 -20.26 -20.52 6.06
N ASP A 417 -21.08 -19.54 6.38
CA ASP A 417 -20.97 -18.67 7.54
C ASP A 417 -20.94 -19.41 8.91
N TRP A 418 -21.67 -20.50 9.03
CA TRP A 418 -21.73 -21.26 10.28
C TRP A 418 -20.37 -21.89 10.70
N ASN A 419 -19.42 -22.01 9.77
CA ASN A 419 -18.06 -22.49 10.12
C ASN A 419 -17.41 -21.59 11.17
N ALA A 420 -17.63 -20.28 11.08
CA ALA A 420 -17.14 -19.32 12.07
C ALA A 420 -17.73 -19.59 13.46
N ALA A 421 -19.05 -19.79 13.52
CA ALA A 421 -19.74 -20.10 14.77
C ALA A 421 -19.22 -21.41 15.39
N ALA A 422 -18.99 -22.46 14.59
CA ALA A 422 -18.45 -23.73 15.06
C ALA A 422 -17.01 -23.63 15.57
N LEU A 423 -16.16 -22.90 14.85
CA LEU A 423 -14.75 -22.74 15.22
C LEU A 423 -14.56 -21.98 16.53
N LEU A 424 -15.41 -20.99 16.81
CA LEU A 424 -15.31 -20.17 18.01
C LEU A 424 -16.26 -20.59 19.13
N ASP A 425 -17.23 -21.45 18.84
CA ASP A 425 -18.32 -21.85 19.76
C ASP A 425 -19.20 -20.66 20.17
N VAL A 426 -19.56 -19.85 19.18
CA VAL A 426 -20.39 -18.63 19.35
C VAL A 426 -21.70 -18.75 18.58
N SER A 427 -22.58 -17.77 18.73
CA SER A 427 -23.83 -17.73 17.98
C SER A 427 -23.61 -17.53 16.48
N PRO A 428 -24.52 -18.00 15.61
CA PRO A 428 -24.40 -17.77 14.16
C PRO A 428 -24.40 -16.27 13.77
N ALA A 429 -25.04 -15.41 14.55
CA ALA A 429 -25.04 -13.96 14.32
C ALA A 429 -23.66 -13.37 14.58
N GLU A 430 -23.06 -13.68 15.71
CA GLU A 430 -21.72 -13.24 16.09
C GLU A 430 -20.65 -13.81 15.12
N GLY A 431 -20.76 -15.08 14.75
CA GLY A 431 -19.88 -15.67 13.75
C GLY A 431 -19.92 -14.94 12.40
N ARG A 432 -21.10 -14.46 11.99
CA ARG A 432 -21.27 -13.68 10.75
C ARG A 432 -20.66 -12.30 10.86
N GLU A 433 -20.87 -11.58 11.96
CA GLU A 433 -20.27 -10.27 12.22
C GLU A 433 -18.72 -10.34 12.17
N LEU A 434 -18.15 -11.41 12.72
CA LEU A 434 -16.71 -11.64 12.67
C LEU A 434 -16.22 -11.95 11.25
N LEU A 435 -16.99 -12.71 10.45
CA LEU A 435 -16.67 -12.92 9.04
C LEU A 435 -16.73 -11.62 8.25
N ASP A 436 -17.74 -10.78 8.46
CA ASP A 436 -17.86 -9.48 7.84
C ASP A 436 -16.66 -8.59 8.20
N THR A 437 -16.20 -8.63 9.44
CA THR A 437 -14.97 -7.95 9.88
C THR A 437 -13.74 -8.40 9.08
N LEU A 438 -13.60 -9.72 8.84
CA LEU A 438 -12.49 -10.26 8.05
C LEU A 438 -12.60 -9.90 6.55
N VAL A 439 -13.82 -9.85 6.01
CA VAL A 439 -14.09 -9.38 4.65
C VAL A 439 -13.75 -7.90 4.50
N ASP A 440 -14.15 -7.07 5.44
CA ASP A 440 -13.84 -5.63 5.43
C ASP A 440 -12.33 -5.39 5.56
N ALA A 441 -11.62 -6.25 6.30
CA ALA A 441 -10.15 -6.23 6.38
C ALA A 441 -9.46 -6.81 5.13
N GLN A 442 -10.21 -7.25 4.10
CA GLN A 442 -9.69 -7.89 2.87
C GLN A 442 -8.86 -9.17 3.14
N LEU A 443 -9.19 -9.89 4.20
CA LEU A 443 -8.56 -11.16 4.57
C LEU A 443 -9.38 -12.37 4.11
N LEU A 444 -10.67 -12.17 3.77
CA LEU A 444 -11.56 -13.16 3.20
C LEU A 444 -12.29 -12.59 1.98
N ASP A 445 -12.59 -13.46 1.04
CA ASP A 445 -13.46 -13.17 -0.12
C ASP A 445 -14.87 -13.67 0.14
N VAL A 446 -15.86 -12.95 -0.38
CA VAL A 446 -17.25 -13.40 -0.45
C VAL A 446 -17.51 -13.95 -1.84
N VAL A 447 -18.01 -15.17 -1.91
CA VAL A 447 -18.40 -15.85 -3.13
C VAL A 447 -19.93 -15.99 -3.16
N VAL A 448 -20.56 -15.42 -4.16
CA VAL A 448 -22.00 -15.51 -4.35
C VAL A 448 -22.27 -16.39 -5.56
N TYR A 449 -22.94 -17.52 -5.35
CA TYR A 449 -23.36 -18.40 -6.44
C TYR A 449 -24.76 -18.02 -6.94
N PRO A 450 -25.00 -18.03 -8.25
CA PRO A 450 -26.32 -17.79 -8.81
C PRO A 450 -27.35 -18.74 -8.19
N GLY A 451 -28.43 -18.18 -7.63
CA GLY A 451 -29.48 -18.96 -6.96
C GLY A 451 -29.19 -19.37 -5.51
N SER A 452 -28.00 -19.10 -4.98
CA SER A 452 -27.70 -19.28 -3.56
C SER A 452 -28.34 -18.16 -2.72
N ARG A 453 -28.94 -18.54 -1.57
CA ARG A 453 -29.53 -17.57 -0.62
C ARG A 453 -28.55 -17.09 0.44
N SER A 454 -27.38 -17.72 0.53
CA SER A 454 -26.37 -17.39 1.54
C SER A 454 -25.02 -17.22 0.86
N PRO A 455 -24.25 -16.22 1.24
CA PRO A 455 -22.89 -16.06 0.77
C PRO A 455 -22.03 -17.22 1.26
N ARG A 456 -20.97 -17.49 0.51
CA ARG A 456 -19.89 -18.39 0.95
C ARG A 456 -18.62 -17.57 1.07
N TYR A 457 -17.69 -18.04 1.85
CA TYR A 457 -16.44 -17.34 2.16
C TYR A 457 -15.26 -18.17 1.68
N ARG A 458 -14.22 -17.50 1.19
CA ARG A 458 -13.02 -18.15 0.67
C ARG A 458 -11.77 -17.44 1.17
N PHE A 459 -10.79 -18.22 1.59
CA PHE A 459 -9.43 -17.73 1.79
C PHE A 459 -8.66 -17.65 0.48
N HIS A 460 -7.90 -16.59 0.31
CA HIS A 460 -6.78 -16.61 -0.62
C HIS A 460 -5.66 -17.52 -0.06
N ASP A 461 -5.07 -18.39 -0.88
CA ASP A 461 -4.14 -19.43 -0.41
C ASP A 461 -2.97 -18.89 0.41
N LEU A 462 -2.33 -17.80 -0.03
CA LEU A 462 -1.21 -17.20 0.70
C LEU A 462 -1.65 -16.60 2.04
N ILE A 463 -2.87 -16.04 2.12
CA ILE A 463 -3.43 -15.53 3.38
C ILE A 463 -3.75 -16.70 4.32
N ARG A 464 -4.26 -17.82 3.79
CA ARG A 464 -4.53 -19.04 4.58
C ARG A 464 -3.24 -19.61 5.18
N ILE A 465 -2.14 -19.65 4.41
CA ILE A 465 -0.84 -20.10 4.89
C ILE A 465 -0.37 -19.20 6.05
N TYR A 466 -0.45 -17.89 5.89
CA TYR A 466 -0.10 -16.94 6.94
C TYR A 466 -0.97 -17.12 8.20
N ALA A 467 -2.28 -17.32 8.03
CA ALA A 467 -3.18 -17.61 9.16
C ALA A 467 -2.80 -18.91 9.88
N GLY A 468 -2.34 -19.93 9.16
CA GLY A 468 -1.83 -21.20 9.71
C GLY A 468 -0.52 -21.02 10.50
N GLU A 469 0.39 -20.16 10.04
CA GLU A 469 1.60 -19.80 10.80
C GLU A 469 1.21 -19.13 12.14
N ARG A 470 0.27 -18.18 12.10
CA ARG A 470 -0.23 -17.51 13.32
C ARG A 470 -0.96 -18.48 14.25
N LEU A 471 -1.78 -19.38 13.70
CA LEU A 471 -2.45 -20.44 14.49
C LEU A 471 -1.43 -21.30 15.24
N SER A 472 -0.35 -21.70 14.57
CA SER A 472 0.69 -22.53 15.17
C SER A 472 1.49 -21.82 16.24
N ALA A 473 1.66 -20.50 16.10
CA ALA A 473 2.43 -19.66 17.02
C ALA A 473 1.62 -19.21 18.26
N GLU A 474 0.30 -19.00 18.11
CA GLU A 474 -0.51 -18.33 19.12
C GLU A 474 -1.56 -19.21 19.81
N GLU A 475 -1.87 -20.40 19.28
CA GLU A 475 -2.86 -21.29 19.88
C GLU A 475 -2.27 -22.67 20.22
N ASP A 476 -2.63 -23.20 21.37
CA ASP A 476 -2.18 -24.53 21.78
C ASP A 476 -2.87 -25.67 21.02
N GLY A 477 -2.31 -26.87 21.09
CA GLY A 477 -2.82 -28.04 20.38
C GLY A 477 -4.20 -28.48 20.83
N HIS A 478 -4.54 -28.29 22.10
CA HIS A 478 -5.83 -28.71 22.67
C HIS A 478 -6.96 -27.79 22.14
N GLU A 479 -6.75 -26.47 22.14
CA GLU A 479 -7.73 -25.53 21.60
C GLU A 479 -7.97 -25.72 20.10
N ARG A 480 -6.91 -25.99 19.34
CA ARG A 480 -7.00 -26.29 17.90
C ARG A 480 -7.80 -27.56 17.65
N ALA A 481 -7.53 -28.63 18.42
CA ALA A 481 -8.26 -29.88 18.32
C ALA A 481 -9.74 -29.74 18.71
N ALA A 482 -10.04 -28.96 19.74
CA ALA A 482 -11.43 -28.71 20.18
C ALA A 482 -12.20 -27.90 19.09
N ALA A 483 -11.60 -26.88 18.52
CA ALA A 483 -12.21 -26.10 17.43
C ALA A 483 -12.47 -26.96 16.19
N LEU A 484 -11.49 -27.77 15.79
CA LEU A 484 -11.63 -28.69 14.64
C LEU A 484 -12.71 -29.76 14.91
N SER A 485 -12.79 -30.30 16.14
CA SER A 485 -13.83 -31.25 16.53
C SER A 485 -15.23 -30.65 16.41
N ARG A 486 -15.43 -29.40 16.83
CA ARG A 486 -16.72 -28.70 16.67
C ARG A 486 -17.05 -28.50 15.19
N LEU A 487 -16.09 -28.04 14.37
CA LEU A 487 -16.29 -27.86 12.94
C LEU A 487 -16.70 -29.15 12.23
N LEU A 488 -15.95 -30.24 12.48
CA LEU A 488 -16.25 -31.55 11.88
C LEU A 488 -17.56 -32.14 12.44
N GLY A 489 -17.85 -31.94 13.73
CA GLY A 489 -19.12 -32.27 14.34
C GLY A 489 -20.31 -31.54 13.69
N GLY A 490 -20.13 -30.30 13.32
CA GLY A 490 -21.10 -29.50 12.56
C GLY A 490 -21.36 -30.08 11.15
N TRP A 491 -20.30 -30.37 10.40
CA TRP A 491 -20.43 -31.01 9.09
C TRP A 491 -21.12 -32.37 9.16
N LEU A 492 -20.79 -33.15 10.18
CA LEU A 492 -21.39 -34.46 10.42
C LEU A 492 -22.88 -34.34 10.78
N ALA A 493 -23.25 -33.37 11.62
CA ALA A 493 -24.65 -33.09 11.94
C ALA A 493 -25.48 -32.72 10.69
N LEU A 494 -24.89 -31.91 9.79
CA LEU A 494 -25.52 -31.53 8.51
C LEU A 494 -25.64 -32.73 7.57
N ALA A 495 -24.62 -33.58 7.48
CA ALA A 495 -24.65 -34.78 6.65
C ALA A 495 -25.75 -35.75 7.11
N GLU A 496 -25.91 -35.94 8.42
CA GLU A 496 -26.98 -36.75 9.01
C GLU A 496 -28.37 -36.18 8.72
N GLU A 497 -28.52 -34.86 8.82
CA GLU A 497 -29.81 -34.19 8.51
C GLU A 497 -30.16 -34.30 7.02
N ALA A 498 -29.17 -34.10 6.15
CA ALA A 498 -29.34 -34.25 4.71
C ALA A 498 -29.74 -35.71 4.37
N HIS A 499 -29.05 -36.69 4.96
CA HIS A 499 -29.36 -38.11 4.77
C HIS A 499 -30.78 -38.46 5.23
N ARG A 500 -31.17 -37.98 6.43
CA ARG A 500 -32.52 -38.20 6.96
C ARG A 500 -33.61 -37.56 6.08
N SER A 501 -33.31 -36.39 5.52
CA SER A 501 -34.25 -35.69 4.61
C SER A 501 -34.44 -36.40 3.30
N GLU A 502 -33.41 -37.06 2.77
CA GLU A 502 -33.45 -37.74 1.48
C GLU A 502 -34.02 -39.15 1.52
N TYR A 503 -33.58 -39.93 2.55
CA TYR A 503 -33.88 -41.36 2.59
C TYR A 503 -34.89 -41.77 3.69
N GLY A 504 -35.36 -40.84 4.53
CA GLY A 504 -36.29 -41.15 5.62
C GLY A 504 -35.62 -41.83 6.83
N GLY A 505 -36.32 -41.84 7.97
CA GLY A 505 -35.70 -41.99 9.28
C GLY A 505 -35.22 -43.35 9.77
N ASP A 506 -35.32 -44.45 9.04
CA ASP A 506 -35.16 -45.82 9.64
C ASP A 506 -33.98 -46.65 9.13
N TYR A 507 -33.03 -46.03 8.43
CA TYR A 507 -31.80 -46.75 8.10
C TYR A 507 -30.85 -46.80 9.27
N THR A 508 -30.49 -47.98 9.75
CA THR A 508 -29.44 -48.21 10.72
C THR A 508 -28.07 -47.90 10.12
N ILE A 509 -27.78 -46.61 9.92
CA ILE A 509 -26.43 -46.18 9.58
C ILE A 509 -25.64 -46.21 10.86
N LEU A 510 -24.50 -46.90 10.84
CA LEU A 510 -23.51 -46.85 11.89
C LEU A 510 -22.96 -45.43 11.98
N HIS A 511 -23.65 -44.58 12.72
CA HIS A 511 -23.17 -43.25 13.04
C HIS A 511 -22.03 -43.39 14.05
N GLY A 512 -20.84 -42.94 13.70
CA GLY A 512 -19.74 -42.88 14.64
C GLY A 512 -20.11 -42.08 15.92
N SER A 513 -19.46 -42.34 17.01
CA SER A 513 -19.69 -41.71 18.32
C SER A 513 -19.14 -40.26 18.42
N ALA A 514 -18.60 -39.68 17.34
CA ALA A 514 -18.06 -38.35 17.35
C ALA A 514 -19.12 -37.30 17.74
N PRO A 515 -18.80 -36.32 18.57
CA PRO A 515 -19.74 -35.29 19.02
C PRO A 515 -20.30 -34.49 17.84
N ARG A 516 -21.62 -34.24 17.85
CA ARG A 516 -22.29 -33.37 16.87
C ARG A 516 -22.36 -31.97 17.47
N TRP A 517 -21.76 -31.02 16.77
CA TRP A 517 -21.90 -29.63 17.16
C TRP A 517 -23.13 -29.01 16.47
N ARG A 518 -23.90 -28.25 17.23
CA ARG A 518 -25.03 -27.43 16.74
C ARG A 518 -25.00 -26.09 17.44
N PRO A 519 -25.32 -24.98 16.74
CA PRO A 519 -25.35 -23.66 17.36
C PRO A 519 -26.39 -23.58 18.48
N ALA A 520 -26.07 -22.93 19.57
CA ALA A 520 -26.99 -22.68 20.68
C ALA A 520 -28.22 -21.89 20.18
N GLY A 521 -29.44 -22.32 20.55
CA GLY A 521 -30.69 -21.68 20.16
C GLY A 521 -31.23 -22.09 18.78
N ALA A 522 -30.60 -22.97 18.04
CA ALA A 522 -31.16 -23.55 16.83
C ALA A 522 -32.28 -24.53 17.24
N GLY A 523 -33.53 -24.02 17.27
CA GLY A 523 -34.72 -24.85 17.34
C GLY A 523 -34.70 -25.85 16.19
N THR A 524 -35.24 -27.04 16.45
CA THR A 524 -35.13 -28.27 15.66
C THR A 524 -35.58 -28.21 14.19
N ARG A 525 -35.93 -27.07 13.64
CA ARG A 525 -36.54 -27.01 12.28
C ARG A 525 -36.14 -25.93 11.30
N THR A 526 -35.46 -24.84 11.64
CA THR A 526 -35.50 -23.69 10.70
C THR A 526 -34.20 -22.96 10.41
N ALA A 527 -33.17 -23.02 11.19
CA ALA A 527 -31.96 -22.22 10.97
C ALA A 527 -30.77 -23.00 10.35
N TRP A 528 -30.82 -24.31 10.40
CA TRP A 528 -29.74 -25.22 9.97
C TRP A 528 -30.01 -26.00 8.70
N ALA A 529 -31.29 -26.04 8.27
CA ALA A 529 -31.62 -26.76 7.05
C ALA A 529 -30.77 -26.23 5.90
N ILE A 530 -30.00 -27.11 5.32
CA ILE A 530 -29.59 -27.01 3.92
C ILE A 530 -30.88 -26.79 3.13
N ARG A 531 -31.30 -25.53 2.98
CA ARG A 531 -32.31 -25.21 1.99
C ARG A 531 -31.67 -25.55 0.68
N ARG A 532 -32.10 -26.70 0.13
CA ARG A 532 -31.80 -27.24 -1.19
C ARG A 532 -31.04 -26.24 -2.09
N ALA A 533 -29.74 -26.23 -1.99
CA ALA A 533 -28.86 -25.85 -3.08
C ALA A 533 -28.71 -27.10 -3.98
N GLY A 534 -29.80 -27.78 -4.19
CA GLY A 534 -29.95 -28.82 -5.22
C GLY A 534 -30.50 -28.12 -6.45
N GLY A 535 -29.66 -27.50 -7.21
CA GLY A 535 -29.91 -27.39 -8.62
C GLY A 535 -30.11 -28.81 -9.13
N ARG A 536 -31.34 -29.16 -9.50
CA ARG A 536 -31.57 -30.31 -10.37
C ARG A 536 -30.63 -30.13 -11.56
N THR A 537 -29.58 -30.90 -11.62
CA THR A 537 -28.98 -31.25 -12.88
C THR A 537 -30.11 -31.95 -13.66
N SER A 538 -30.81 -31.21 -14.52
CA SER A 538 -31.65 -31.80 -15.52
C SER A 538 -30.75 -32.66 -16.37
N GLY A 539 -30.82 -33.98 -16.13
CA GLY A 539 -30.41 -34.95 -17.13
C GLY A 539 -31.24 -34.69 -18.37
N ALA A 540 -30.58 -34.36 -19.42
CA ALA A 540 -31.11 -34.55 -20.76
C ALA A 540 -30.50 -35.83 -21.34
N PRO A 541 -31.23 -36.56 -22.20
CA PRO A 541 -30.92 -37.93 -22.63
C PRO A 541 -29.64 -38.03 -23.46
#